data_c55ac40962988f95bf621c3dbc9e48f2
#
_entry.id   c55ac40962988f95bf621c3dbc9e48f2
#
_cell.length_a   1.000
_cell.length_b   1.000
_cell.length_c   1.000
_cell.angle_alpha   90.00
_cell.angle_beta   90.00
_cell.angle_gamma   90.00
#
_symmetry.space_group_name_H-M   'P 1'
#
loop_
_entity.id
_entity.type
_entity.pdbx_description
1 polymer ?
#
loop_
_entity_poly.entity_id
_entity_poly.type
_entity_poly.pdbx_seq_one_letter_code
_entity_poly.pdbx_strand_id
1 'polypeptide(L)'
;MERRRGMNQTTRFGSLRHYEKGGVEVINDDARNYVFSNIFEVASKSKPYEKVAVGKNIEYVIETLRVEGTSGWRAPAQDEFALVMDGEVEIRLLKLDNPGVVPAGTRGSLALAGTPAGRKMGVVKARRGHMTLLPVGAAYQFYGAQPGVVLLQTLAGSDTIERWAEICQTAPRPTA
;
A
#
# COMPACT_ATOMS: atom_id res chain seq x y z
N MET A 1 5.24 33.83 36.71
CA MET A 1 5.63 33.73 35.28
C MET A 1 6.20 32.34 35.05
N GLU A 2 5.32 31.41 34.74
CA GLU A 2 5.64 30.00 34.61
C GLU A 2 6.27 29.76 33.22
N ARG A 3 7.53 29.34 33.21
CA ARG A 3 8.23 28.98 31.98
C ARG A 3 7.58 27.68 31.42
N ARG A 4 6.87 27.77 30.29
CA ARG A 4 6.46 26.60 29.52
C ARG A 4 7.72 25.80 29.20
N ARG A 5 7.87 24.63 29.81
CA ARG A 5 8.85 23.62 29.38
C ARG A 5 8.54 23.26 27.95
N GLY A 6 9.40 23.67 27.03
CA GLY A 6 9.31 23.22 25.63
C GLY A 6 9.36 21.68 25.62
N MET A 7 8.26 21.06 25.21
CA MET A 7 8.28 19.63 24.92
C MET A 7 9.19 19.43 23.70
N ASN A 8 10.33 18.78 23.91
CA ASN A 8 11.14 18.29 22.82
C ASN A 8 10.32 17.24 22.06
N GLN A 9 9.70 17.66 20.96
CA GLN A 9 9.01 16.73 20.06
C GLN A 9 10.05 16.10 19.15
N THR A 10 10.30 14.82 19.33
CA THR A 10 11.13 14.02 18.45
C THR A 10 10.24 13.36 17.39
N THR A 11 10.52 13.57 16.11
CA THR A 11 9.84 12.86 15.03
C THR A 11 10.23 11.38 15.06
N ARG A 12 9.25 10.50 15.18
CA ARG A 12 9.43 9.05 15.09
C ARG A 12 8.83 8.55 13.81
N PHE A 13 9.59 7.74 13.05
CA PHE A 13 9.11 7.08 11.86
C PHE A 13 8.70 5.66 12.20
N GLY A 14 7.47 5.28 11.84
CA GLY A 14 7.03 3.89 11.89
C GLY A 14 7.75 3.04 10.84
N SER A 15 7.84 1.75 11.11
CA SER A 15 8.36 0.73 10.20
C SER A 15 7.67 -0.60 10.46
N LEU A 16 7.89 -1.58 9.58
CA LEU A 16 7.35 -2.93 9.77
C LEU A 16 7.79 -3.58 11.10
N ARG A 17 8.98 -3.22 11.60
CA ARG A 17 9.54 -3.73 12.86
C ARG A 17 9.18 -2.88 14.07
N HIS A 18 8.90 -1.59 13.86
CA HIS A 18 8.67 -0.62 14.94
C HIS A 18 7.51 0.29 14.57
N TYR A 19 6.32 -0.03 15.03
CA TYR A 19 5.13 0.80 14.86
C TYR A 19 4.31 0.85 16.14
N GLU A 20 3.57 1.93 16.29
CA GLU A 20 2.54 2.06 17.32
C GLU A 20 1.18 1.98 16.65
N LYS A 21 0.27 1.17 17.20
CA LYS A 21 -1.06 0.98 16.60
C LYS A 21 -1.88 2.26 16.65
N GLY A 22 -1.65 3.11 17.64
CA GLY A 22 -2.48 4.27 17.91
C GLY A 22 -3.80 3.88 18.59
N GLY A 23 -4.77 4.77 18.57
CA GLY A 23 -6.09 4.56 19.18
C GLY A 23 -7.13 5.49 18.57
N VAL A 24 -8.39 5.08 18.67
CA VAL A 24 -9.56 5.87 18.30
C VAL A 24 -10.41 6.09 19.54
N GLU A 25 -10.74 7.34 19.82
CA GLU A 25 -11.75 7.71 20.79
C GLU A 25 -13.05 7.98 20.05
N VAL A 26 -14.10 7.24 20.39
CA VAL A 26 -15.40 7.35 19.73
C VAL A 26 -16.36 8.02 20.71
N ILE A 27 -16.94 9.14 20.31
CA ILE A 27 -17.89 9.91 21.12
C ILE A 27 -19.24 9.90 20.43
N ASN A 28 -20.20 9.17 21.00
CA ASN A 28 -21.59 9.08 20.52
C ASN A 28 -21.74 8.60 19.06
N ASP A 29 -20.82 7.72 18.58
CA ASP A 29 -20.88 7.17 17.22
C ASP A 29 -20.35 5.72 17.19
N ASP A 30 -20.40 5.07 16.01
CA ASP A 30 -19.85 3.72 15.80
C ASP A 30 -18.41 3.83 15.29
N ALA A 31 -17.48 3.12 15.94
CA ALA A 31 -16.06 3.06 15.56
C ALA A 31 -15.84 2.61 14.10
N ARG A 32 -16.82 1.91 13.50
CA ARG A 32 -16.74 1.50 12.08
C ARG A 32 -16.85 2.65 11.10
N ASN A 33 -17.38 3.81 11.53
CA ASN A 33 -17.45 5.01 10.70
C ASN A 33 -16.06 5.68 10.57
N TYR A 34 -15.13 5.30 11.47
CA TYR A 34 -13.76 5.81 11.48
C TYR A 34 -12.82 4.65 11.15
N VAL A 35 -12.52 4.47 9.87
CA VAL A 35 -11.57 3.44 9.44
C VAL A 35 -10.20 3.80 10.00
N PHE A 36 -9.80 3.05 11.01
CA PHE A 36 -8.49 3.19 11.65
C PHE A 36 -7.66 1.92 11.40
N SER A 37 -6.54 2.10 10.74
CA SER A 37 -5.57 1.02 10.55
C SER A 37 -4.15 1.57 10.66
N ASN A 38 -3.25 0.76 11.20
CA ASN A 38 -1.83 1.00 11.04
C ASN A 38 -1.33 0.16 9.86
N ILE A 39 -0.80 0.83 8.83
CA ILE A 39 -0.36 0.17 7.60
C ILE A 39 0.74 -0.87 7.83
N PHE A 40 1.59 -0.65 8.82
CA PHE A 40 2.66 -1.59 9.19
C PHE A 40 2.08 -2.82 9.91
N GLU A 41 1.06 -2.64 10.75
CA GLU A 41 0.35 -3.76 11.38
C GLU A 41 -0.33 -4.62 10.31
N VAL A 42 -1.03 -4.00 9.36
CA VAL A 42 -1.68 -4.72 8.26
C VAL A 42 -0.64 -5.48 7.43
N ALA A 43 0.45 -4.83 7.03
CA ALA A 43 1.51 -5.47 6.27
C ALA A 43 2.19 -6.62 7.04
N SER A 44 2.38 -6.48 8.37
CA SER A 44 3.00 -7.52 9.19
C SER A 44 2.18 -8.82 9.26
N LYS A 45 0.85 -8.71 9.12
CA LYS A 45 -0.10 -9.81 9.13
C LYS A 45 -0.47 -10.33 7.74
N SER A 46 -0.02 -9.65 6.68
CA SER A 46 -0.31 -10.01 5.30
C SER A 46 0.74 -10.94 4.71
N LYS A 47 0.31 -11.80 3.79
CA LYS A 47 1.26 -12.54 2.94
C LYS A 47 1.95 -11.57 1.98
N PRO A 48 3.13 -11.93 1.45
CA PRO A 48 3.77 -11.13 0.43
C PRO A 48 2.83 -10.82 -0.75
N TYR A 49 2.77 -9.54 -1.11
CA TYR A 49 1.99 -9.01 -2.24
C TYR A 49 0.46 -9.17 -2.15
N GLU A 50 -0.09 -9.54 -0.99
CA GLU A 50 -1.52 -9.33 -0.75
C GLU A 50 -1.85 -7.84 -0.81
N LYS A 51 -2.89 -7.49 -1.56
CA LYS A 51 -3.37 -6.12 -1.77
C LYS A 51 -4.50 -5.82 -0.79
N VAL A 52 -4.14 -5.38 0.42
CA VAL A 52 -5.11 -5.14 1.49
C VAL A 52 -5.50 -3.66 1.54
N ALA A 53 -6.77 -3.37 1.31
CA ALA A 53 -7.30 -2.02 1.37
C ALA A 53 -7.21 -1.47 2.80
N VAL A 54 -6.60 -0.30 2.95
CA VAL A 54 -6.45 0.44 4.22
C VAL A 54 -7.10 1.82 4.17
N GLY A 55 -7.56 2.23 3.03
CA GLY A 55 -8.36 3.43 2.79
C GLY A 55 -9.18 3.29 1.52
N LYS A 56 -10.39 3.85 1.50
CA LYS A 56 -11.28 3.75 0.35
C LYS A 56 -12.12 5.03 0.24
N ASN A 57 -12.28 5.53 -0.97
CA ASN A 57 -13.18 6.62 -1.31
C ASN A 57 -13.91 6.27 -2.60
N ILE A 58 -15.14 5.78 -2.47
CA ILE A 58 -16.00 5.31 -3.56
C ILE A 58 -15.30 4.24 -4.41
N GLU A 59 -14.49 4.64 -5.38
CA GLU A 59 -13.80 3.78 -6.32
C GLU A 59 -12.30 3.64 -6.05
N TYR A 60 -11.70 4.70 -5.51
CA TYR A 60 -10.26 4.71 -5.19
C TYR A 60 -9.99 3.99 -3.89
N VAL A 61 -8.93 3.18 -3.91
CA VAL A 61 -8.43 2.51 -2.72
C VAL A 61 -6.95 2.81 -2.53
N ILE A 62 -6.55 2.83 -1.28
CA ILE A 62 -5.16 2.73 -0.87
C ILE A 62 -4.98 1.32 -0.34
N GLU A 63 -4.13 0.55 -1.00
CA GLU A 63 -3.79 -0.80 -0.60
C GLU A 63 -2.41 -0.81 0.04
N THR A 64 -2.26 -1.55 1.13
CA THR A 64 -0.93 -1.84 1.68
C THR A 64 -0.46 -3.20 1.19
N LEU A 65 0.81 -3.27 0.81
CA LEU A 65 1.48 -4.49 0.36
C LEU A 65 2.70 -4.73 1.24
N ARG A 66 2.83 -5.97 1.72
CA ARG A 66 4.11 -6.47 2.22
C ARG A 66 4.96 -6.87 1.02
N VAL A 67 6.06 -6.18 0.80
CA VAL A 67 7.01 -6.51 -0.25
C VAL A 67 8.07 -7.44 0.32
N GLU A 68 8.15 -8.67 -0.21
CA GLU A 68 9.14 -9.67 0.21
C GLU A 68 9.37 -10.66 -0.95
N GLY A 69 10.63 -10.78 -1.40
CA GLY A 69 10.97 -11.54 -2.60
C GLY A 69 10.49 -10.86 -3.88
N THR A 70 10.19 -11.63 -4.92
CA THR A 70 9.76 -11.15 -6.24
C THR A 70 8.25 -11.33 -6.40
N SER A 71 7.54 -10.27 -6.78
CA SER A 71 6.11 -10.36 -7.12
C SER A 71 5.88 -10.99 -8.49
N GLY A 72 4.64 -11.36 -8.78
CA GLY A 72 4.19 -11.53 -10.16
C GLY A 72 4.23 -10.21 -10.94
N TRP A 73 4.21 -10.29 -12.27
CA TRP A 73 4.01 -9.14 -13.14
C TRP A 73 2.56 -8.70 -13.11
N ARG A 74 2.35 -7.39 -13.16
CA ARG A 74 1.02 -6.77 -13.20
C ARG A 74 0.97 -5.67 -14.25
N ALA A 75 -0.20 -5.52 -14.87
CA ALA A 75 -0.46 -4.43 -15.82
C ALA A 75 -1.63 -3.58 -15.30
N PRO A 76 -1.43 -2.29 -15.03
CA PRO A 76 -2.48 -1.41 -14.54
C PRO A 76 -3.46 -1.07 -15.67
N ALA A 77 -4.75 -1.03 -15.34
CA ALA A 77 -5.80 -0.60 -16.27
C ALA A 77 -5.97 0.94 -16.29
N GLN A 78 -5.50 1.60 -15.27
CA GLN A 78 -5.34 3.04 -15.12
C GLN A 78 -4.03 3.31 -14.40
N ASP A 79 -3.52 4.54 -14.48
CA ASP A 79 -2.31 4.92 -13.77
C ASP A 79 -2.45 4.66 -12.27
N GLU A 80 -1.46 4.01 -11.69
CA GLU A 80 -1.35 3.72 -10.26
C GLU A 80 -0.12 4.42 -9.67
N PHE A 81 -0.14 4.67 -8.36
CA PHE A 81 1.00 5.23 -7.64
C PHE A 81 1.44 4.27 -6.53
N ALA A 82 2.73 3.95 -6.51
CA ALA A 82 3.37 3.18 -5.46
C ALA A 82 4.23 4.10 -4.58
N LEU A 83 3.95 4.14 -3.27
CA LEU A 83 4.71 4.88 -2.27
C LEU A 83 5.40 3.90 -1.33
N VAL A 84 6.73 3.93 -1.28
CA VAL A 84 7.50 3.09 -0.33
C VAL A 84 7.44 3.71 1.06
N MET A 85 6.89 2.95 2.02
CA MET A 85 6.73 3.35 3.41
C MET A 85 7.82 2.76 4.30
N ASP A 86 8.37 1.61 3.93
CA ASP A 86 9.48 0.96 4.65
C ASP A 86 10.28 0.05 3.71
N GLY A 87 11.56 -0.14 4.04
CA GLY A 87 12.47 -1.00 3.30
C GLY A 87 13.03 -0.36 2.01
N GLU A 88 13.63 -1.21 1.21
CA GLU A 88 14.14 -0.90 -0.13
C GLU A 88 13.43 -1.79 -1.15
N VAL A 89 12.86 -1.19 -2.19
CA VAL A 89 12.04 -1.87 -3.18
C VAL A 89 12.56 -1.56 -4.58
N GLU A 90 12.84 -2.58 -5.36
CA GLU A 90 13.04 -2.44 -6.80
C GLU A 90 11.69 -2.56 -7.50
N ILE A 91 11.39 -1.59 -8.37
CA ILE A 91 10.20 -1.58 -9.21
C ILE A 91 10.69 -1.70 -10.66
N ARG A 92 10.46 -2.87 -11.24
CA ARG A 92 10.84 -3.18 -12.62
C ARG A 92 9.69 -2.80 -13.52
N LEU A 93 9.99 -2.04 -14.57
CA LEU A 93 9.00 -1.52 -15.53
C LEU A 93 9.31 -2.03 -16.93
N LEU A 94 8.27 -2.49 -17.61
CA LEU A 94 8.33 -3.03 -18.97
C LEU A 94 7.18 -2.43 -19.78
N LYS A 95 7.47 -1.81 -20.92
CA LYS A 95 6.44 -1.34 -21.85
C LYS A 95 5.90 -2.54 -22.61
N LEU A 96 4.58 -2.77 -22.49
CA LEU A 96 3.92 -3.87 -23.17
C LEU A 96 3.93 -3.70 -24.70
N ASP A 97 4.26 -4.76 -25.44
CA ASP A 97 4.12 -4.78 -26.90
C ASP A 97 2.64 -4.75 -27.30
N ASN A 98 1.78 -5.35 -26.48
CA ASN A 98 0.33 -5.34 -26.66
C ASN A 98 -0.36 -4.83 -25.39
N PRO A 99 -0.68 -3.53 -25.27
CA PRO A 99 -1.45 -2.99 -24.15
C PRO A 99 -2.86 -3.58 -24.03
N GLY A 100 -3.42 -4.12 -25.11
CA GLY A 100 -4.73 -4.76 -25.14
C GLY A 100 -4.82 -6.08 -24.36
N VAL A 101 -3.71 -6.54 -23.76
CA VAL A 101 -3.74 -7.66 -22.81
C VAL A 101 -4.60 -7.34 -21.57
N VAL A 102 -4.74 -6.05 -21.24
CA VAL A 102 -5.65 -5.58 -20.18
C VAL A 102 -7.02 -5.34 -20.79
N PRO A 103 -8.04 -6.15 -20.46
CA PRO A 103 -9.37 -6.01 -21.03
C PRO A 103 -10.00 -4.67 -20.67
N ALA A 104 -10.82 -4.14 -21.59
CA ALA A 104 -11.62 -2.96 -21.29
C ALA A 104 -12.54 -3.21 -20.09
N GLY A 105 -12.66 -2.22 -19.20
CA GLY A 105 -13.44 -2.33 -17.97
C GLY A 105 -12.71 -3.01 -16.81
N THR A 106 -11.46 -3.45 -17.00
CA THR A 106 -10.62 -3.89 -15.85
C THR A 106 -10.47 -2.76 -14.85
N ARG A 107 -10.56 -3.08 -13.57
CA ARG A 107 -10.33 -2.15 -12.45
C ARG A 107 -9.07 -2.56 -11.72
N GLY A 108 -8.27 -1.58 -11.31
CA GLY A 108 -6.97 -1.84 -10.69
C GLY A 108 -5.95 -2.39 -11.69
N SER A 109 -5.19 -3.37 -11.30
CA SER A 109 -4.17 -3.98 -12.14
C SER A 109 -4.43 -5.47 -12.36
N LEU A 110 -4.23 -5.92 -13.60
CA LEU A 110 -4.31 -7.32 -14.00
C LEU A 110 -3.03 -8.07 -13.64
N ALA A 111 -3.15 -9.21 -12.95
CA ALA A 111 -2.05 -10.15 -12.79
C ALA A 111 -1.74 -10.86 -14.12
N LEU A 112 -0.47 -10.86 -14.52
CA LEU A 112 -0.03 -11.47 -15.77
C LEU A 112 0.61 -12.83 -15.51
N ALA A 113 0.36 -13.78 -16.40
CA ALA A 113 0.99 -15.08 -16.35
C ALA A 113 2.44 -14.99 -16.86
N GLY A 114 3.41 -15.05 -15.93
CA GLY A 114 4.83 -14.98 -16.24
C GLY A 114 5.31 -13.58 -16.69
N THR A 115 6.45 -13.53 -17.35
CA THR A 115 7.01 -12.29 -17.87
C THR A 115 6.31 -11.94 -19.19
N PRO A 116 5.68 -10.75 -19.27
CA PRO A 116 4.98 -10.34 -20.47
C PRO A 116 5.96 -9.99 -21.61
N ALA A 117 5.48 -10.10 -22.85
CA ALA A 117 6.19 -9.57 -24.01
C ALA A 117 6.22 -8.05 -23.96
N GLY A 118 7.41 -7.49 -24.15
CA GLY A 118 7.57 -6.06 -24.08
C GLY A 118 9.02 -5.59 -24.00
N ARG A 119 9.20 -4.29 -24.02
CA ARG A 119 10.50 -3.63 -23.96
C ARG A 119 10.78 -3.11 -22.56
N LYS A 120 11.94 -3.42 -22.00
CA LYS A 120 12.38 -2.90 -20.71
C LYS A 120 12.37 -1.36 -20.72
N MET A 121 11.67 -0.77 -19.76
CA MET A 121 11.65 0.68 -19.52
C MET A 121 12.74 1.07 -18.54
N GLY A 122 12.86 0.33 -17.43
CA GLY A 122 13.84 0.62 -16.40
C GLY A 122 13.58 -0.14 -15.10
N VAL A 123 14.40 0.20 -14.12
CA VAL A 123 14.26 -0.25 -12.74
C VAL A 123 14.36 0.96 -11.83
N VAL A 124 13.35 1.18 -11.01
CA VAL A 124 13.37 2.20 -9.96
C VAL A 124 13.81 1.53 -8.66
N LYS A 125 14.87 2.02 -8.05
CA LYS A 125 15.29 1.63 -6.70
C LYS A 125 14.72 2.65 -5.72
N ALA A 126 13.67 2.26 -5.04
CA ALA A 126 12.91 3.14 -4.16
C ALA A 126 13.13 2.78 -2.69
N ARG A 127 13.17 3.79 -1.85
CA ARG A 127 13.25 3.70 -0.39
C ARG A 127 12.12 4.51 0.22
N ARG A 128 11.99 4.47 1.54
CA ARG A 128 10.99 5.24 2.28
C ARG A 128 10.84 6.67 1.75
N GLY A 129 9.61 7.04 1.45
CA GLY A 129 9.24 8.36 0.92
C GLY A 129 9.32 8.50 -0.60
N HIS A 130 9.88 7.53 -1.33
CA HIS A 130 9.87 7.56 -2.79
C HIS A 130 8.52 7.09 -3.33
N MET A 131 7.99 7.86 -4.28
CA MET A 131 6.79 7.54 -5.03
C MET A 131 7.14 7.22 -6.48
N THR A 132 6.47 6.25 -7.06
CA THR A 132 6.66 5.82 -8.45
C THR A 132 5.32 5.74 -9.14
N LEU A 133 5.22 6.32 -10.33
CA LEU A 133 4.09 6.12 -11.23
C LEU A 133 4.21 4.74 -11.89
N LEU A 134 3.13 3.99 -11.89
CA LEU A 134 2.96 2.73 -12.59
C LEU A 134 1.97 2.98 -13.74
N PRO A 135 2.48 3.33 -14.96
CA PRO A 135 1.63 3.87 -16.00
C PRO A 135 0.84 2.78 -16.74
N VAL A 136 -0.31 3.15 -17.21
CA VAL A 136 -1.09 2.35 -18.18
C VAL A 136 -0.25 2.02 -19.42
N GLY A 137 -0.45 0.83 -19.99
CA GLY A 137 0.34 0.34 -21.13
C GLY A 137 1.74 -0.19 -20.77
N ALA A 138 2.08 -0.16 -19.48
CA ALA A 138 3.27 -0.84 -18.96
C ALA A 138 2.88 -2.05 -18.10
N ALA A 139 3.85 -2.91 -17.83
CA ALA A 139 3.78 -3.88 -16.75
C ALA A 139 4.83 -3.54 -15.70
N TYR A 140 4.53 -3.87 -14.44
CA TYR A 140 5.44 -3.68 -13.33
C TYR A 140 5.61 -4.95 -12.50
N GLN A 141 6.73 -5.06 -11.83
CA GLN A 141 7.06 -6.12 -10.89
C GLN A 141 7.83 -5.52 -9.73
N PHE A 142 7.44 -5.85 -8.51
CA PHE A 142 8.17 -5.48 -7.30
C PHE A 142 9.18 -6.54 -6.91
N TYR A 143 10.27 -6.11 -6.32
CA TYR A 143 11.24 -6.97 -5.65
C TYR A 143 11.74 -6.31 -4.37
N GLY A 144 11.76 -7.06 -3.29
CA GLY A 144 12.37 -6.67 -2.02
C GLY A 144 13.25 -7.80 -1.47
N ALA A 145 14.54 -7.52 -1.28
CA ALA A 145 15.48 -8.48 -0.68
C ALA A 145 15.18 -8.71 0.80
N GLN A 146 14.59 -7.72 1.45
CA GLN A 146 14.11 -7.77 2.83
C GLN A 146 12.65 -7.31 2.87
N PRO A 147 11.88 -7.72 3.89
CA PRO A 147 10.51 -7.26 4.03
C PRO A 147 10.41 -5.74 4.08
N GLY A 148 9.53 -5.19 3.26
CA GLY A 148 9.22 -3.76 3.18
C GLY A 148 7.72 -3.52 3.07
N VAL A 149 7.33 -2.25 3.01
CA VAL A 149 5.93 -1.83 2.91
C VAL A 149 5.77 -0.82 1.79
N VAL A 150 4.82 -1.11 0.90
CA VAL A 150 4.39 -0.20 -0.16
C VAL A 150 2.92 0.11 0.02
N LEU A 151 2.56 1.38 -0.13
CA LEU A 151 1.18 1.80 -0.37
C LEU A 151 0.97 1.93 -1.87
N LEU A 152 -0.11 1.35 -2.36
CA LEU A 152 -0.54 1.43 -3.74
C LEU A 152 -1.86 2.19 -3.81
N GLN A 153 -1.89 3.32 -4.49
CA GLN A 153 -3.13 4.01 -4.83
C GLN A 153 -3.63 3.49 -6.18
N THR A 154 -4.83 2.96 -6.19
CA THR A 154 -5.44 2.34 -7.37
C THR A 154 -6.97 2.41 -7.32
N LEU A 155 -7.65 1.78 -8.28
CA LEU A 155 -9.07 1.45 -8.18
C LEU A 155 -9.24 0.05 -7.59
N ALA A 156 -10.29 -0.14 -6.78
CA ALA A 156 -10.60 -1.45 -6.24
C ALA A 156 -10.80 -2.46 -7.38
N GLY A 157 -9.94 -3.47 -7.43
CA GLY A 157 -9.96 -4.56 -8.40
C GLY A 157 -10.49 -5.86 -7.81
N SER A 158 -10.51 -6.93 -8.62
CA SER A 158 -11.01 -8.24 -8.19
C SER A 158 -10.13 -8.92 -7.13
N ASP A 159 -8.88 -8.49 -6.99
CA ASP A 159 -7.91 -9.01 -6.02
C ASP A 159 -7.65 -8.04 -4.85
N THR A 160 -8.39 -6.94 -4.78
CA THR A 160 -8.40 -6.06 -3.61
C THR A 160 -9.05 -6.79 -2.42
N ILE A 161 -8.32 -6.92 -1.33
CA ILE A 161 -8.78 -7.59 -0.13
C ILE A 161 -9.30 -6.54 0.85
N GLU A 162 -10.58 -6.60 1.17
CA GLU A 162 -11.21 -5.74 2.16
C GLU A 162 -11.42 -6.51 3.47
N ARG A 163 -10.61 -6.20 4.49
CA ARG A 163 -10.65 -6.85 5.82
C ARG A 163 -10.98 -5.83 6.92
N TRP A 164 -11.94 -4.95 6.67
CA TRP A 164 -12.28 -3.84 7.57
C TRP A 164 -12.56 -4.26 9.02
N ALA A 165 -13.24 -5.40 9.22
CA ALA A 165 -13.51 -5.91 10.55
C ALA A 165 -12.25 -6.26 11.35
N GLU A 166 -11.18 -6.69 10.66
CA GLU A 166 -9.91 -7.03 11.29
C GLU A 166 -9.05 -5.80 11.61
N ILE A 167 -9.05 -4.80 10.69
CA ILE A 167 -8.21 -3.61 10.84
C ILE A 167 -8.83 -2.53 11.73
N CYS A 168 -10.15 -2.51 11.85
CA CYS A 168 -10.89 -1.58 12.71
C CYS A 168 -11.03 -2.05 14.17
N GLN A 169 -10.41 -3.16 14.56
CA GLN A 169 -10.46 -3.72 15.92
C GLN A 169 -9.61 -2.90 16.91
N THR A 170 -9.91 -1.63 17.07
CA THR A 170 -9.33 -0.83 18.15
C THR A 170 -10.36 -0.68 19.24
N ALA A 171 -10.12 -1.25 20.43
CA ALA A 171 -10.96 -1.01 21.57
C ALA A 171 -11.01 0.50 21.85
N PRO A 172 -12.19 1.11 22.07
CA PRO A 172 -12.29 2.48 22.54
C PRO A 172 -11.47 2.60 23.82
N ARG A 173 -10.75 3.70 24.01
CA ARG A 173 -10.15 3.99 25.33
C ARG A 173 -11.30 4.18 26.31
N PRO A 174 -11.26 3.56 27.52
CA PRO A 174 -12.20 3.91 28.56
C PRO A 174 -12.08 5.42 28.78
N THR A 175 -13.18 6.13 28.68
CA THR A 175 -13.26 7.52 29.11
C THR A 175 -12.95 7.57 30.61
N ALA A 176 -11.92 8.34 31.00
CA ALA A 176 -11.57 8.58 32.39
C ALA A 176 -12.63 9.44 33.08
#